data_a5aeeeafce09edf4132ffd599ec41995
#
_entry.id   a5aeeeafce09edf4132ffd599ec41995
#
_cell.length_a   1.000
_cell.length_b   1.000
_cell.length_c   1.000
_cell.angle_alpha   90.00
_cell.angle_beta   90.00
_cell.angle_gamma   90.00
#
_symmetry.space_group_name_H-M   'P 1'
#
loop_
_entity.id
_entity.type
_entity.pdbx_description
1 polymer ?
#
loop_
_entity_poly.entity_id
_entity_poly.type
_entity_poly.pdbx_seq_one_letter_code
_entity_poly.pdbx_strand_id
1 'polypeptide(L)'
;TKRLLGKSPQGKEVLTDLFNRNEASIKLETRLTNMERSLYMKPLTSELFANLYPFLPVHIDILLALLQKLASRSGGSGLRSVIRLIRDLLVDGHLAECPLGKMATPDLFYDALHPYMEKNQDFREIVISAKKAIELYSSNPLAVKVCKTIAIMQLLDDFCLSFDNLCSLLFQQIGHPLSKPELRALLDEIKDTAGVTLQEIDGRFRFMTNAILSVQDERSRINATDSDKFKVMKELVHDILSPAPSVSIYGSKTISATVELCRGRQNPVLIPGGDIKLNVRFVDASDFEKVHNALLTESTKVENKQTIFWVCTLPQDIELLLIDVVRDETICNNHRHDTNKEIQDYLRAQQADADKNRQEITRILRQSQNNSETICKGSPTSVNGETYKTQALKSFAEQVYNKYPLASRSMSASVVSDLLAYEDSTKLPESLNPFGIVGDNGVIETGHAAFAEIKDYIASNNDANGGQLSDHFSRAQYGWSKDTIRYLVALMLKAGIIVVRSGAQSFKMFTKNAAEAMKNNTSFSHLGLSLNTDAHLKPAEMMMAMTTLKELYNPQGLSPIPASIAKMSLKIATQRRTKVEQLKDTFEKLKMAGTSTVSQAVNYLVKIIESEGAE
;
A
#
# COMPACT_ATOMS: atom_id res chain seq x y z
N THR A 1 -9.45 50.77 -36.42
CA THR A 1 -10.42 50.87 -35.32
C THR A 1 -10.63 52.33 -34.90
N LYS A 2 -9.56 53.10 -34.58
CA LYS A 2 -9.67 54.51 -34.14
C LYS A 2 -10.44 55.43 -35.10
N ARG A 3 -10.42 55.21 -36.46
CA ARG A 3 -11.16 56.01 -37.43
C ARG A 3 -12.64 55.68 -37.48
N LEU A 4 -13.03 54.41 -37.31
CA LEU A 4 -14.42 53.93 -37.31
C LEU A 4 -15.18 54.30 -36.04
N LEU A 5 -14.47 54.25 -34.89
CA LEU A 5 -14.99 54.61 -33.57
C LEU A 5 -14.69 56.07 -33.20
N GLY A 6 -14.33 56.89 -34.20
CA GLY A 6 -14.01 58.30 -33.97
C GLY A 6 -15.17 59.06 -33.36
N LYS A 7 -14.92 59.80 -32.28
CA LYS A 7 -15.85 60.66 -31.56
C LYS A 7 -15.48 62.10 -31.78
N SER A 8 -16.44 62.98 -31.73
CA SER A 8 -16.19 64.40 -31.63
C SER A 8 -15.45 64.75 -30.35
N PRO A 9 -14.73 65.87 -30.27
CA PRO A 9 -14.08 66.31 -29.03
C PRO A 9 -15.03 66.32 -27.83
N GLN A 10 -16.24 66.86 -28.00
CA GLN A 10 -17.30 66.88 -26.99
C GLN A 10 -17.75 65.46 -26.60
N GLY A 11 -17.92 64.55 -27.58
CA GLY A 11 -18.28 63.15 -27.29
C GLY A 11 -17.20 62.42 -26.50
N LYS A 12 -15.91 62.70 -26.73
CA LYS A 12 -14.82 62.12 -25.93
C LYS A 12 -14.84 62.67 -24.51
N GLU A 13 -15.08 63.93 -24.29
CA GLU A 13 -15.18 64.54 -23.00
C GLU A 13 -16.31 63.89 -22.16
N VAL A 14 -17.49 63.79 -22.76
CA VAL A 14 -18.64 63.12 -22.12
C VAL A 14 -18.34 61.67 -21.73
N LEU A 15 -17.66 60.93 -22.61
CA LEU A 15 -17.31 59.51 -22.35
C LEU A 15 -16.22 59.41 -21.29
N THR A 16 -15.26 60.31 -21.28
CA THR A 16 -14.23 60.36 -20.23
C THR A 16 -14.83 60.66 -18.86
N ASP A 17 -15.78 61.59 -18.80
CA ASP A 17 -16.51 61.96 -17.61
C ASP A 17 -17.38 60.82 -17.11
N LEU A 18 -18.09 60.15 -18.02
CA LEU A 18 -18.88 58.93 -17.71
C LEU A 18 -18.02 57.83 -17.10
N PHE A 19 -16.83 57.60 -17.68
CA PHE A 19 -15.89 56.61 -17.17
C PHE A 19 -15.39 56.98 -15.79
N ASN A 20 -14.91 58.22 -15.59
CA ASN A 20 -14.34 58.68 -14.34
C ASN A 20 -15.34 58.62 -13.17
N ARG A 21 -16.61 58.91 -13.43
CA ARG A 21 -17.69 58.81 -12.43
C ARG A 21 -18.02 57.35 -12.05
N ASN A 22 -17.77 56.41 -12.93
CA ASN A 22 -18.13 55.01 -12.75
C ASN A 22 -16.91 54.06 -12.80
N GLU A 23 -15.70 54.56 -12.68
CA GLU A 23 -14.45 53.83 -12.92
C GLU A 23 -14.37 52.54 -12.10
N ALA A 24 -14.63 52.64 -10.80
CA ALA A 24 -14.55 51.47 -9.90
C ALA A 24 -15.56 50.37 -10.28
N SER A 25 -16.81 50.78 -10.60
CA SER A 25 -17.86 49.81 -11.01
C SER A 25 -17.53 49.19 -12.36
N ILE A 26 -17.13 50.00 -13.38
CA ILE A 26 -16.79 49.47 -14.70
C ILE A 26 -15.64 48.46 -14.61
N LYS A 27 -14.57 48.82 -13.86
CA LYS A 27 -13.40 47.94 -13.69
C LYS A 27 -13.75 46.63 -12.93
N LEU A 28 -14.64 46.71 -11.92
CA LEU A 28 -15.07 45.55 -11.16
C LEU A 28 -15.94 44.61 -12.01
N GLU A 29 -16.97 45.17 -12.66
CA GLU A 29 -17.95 44.38 -13.44
C GLU A 29 -17.39 43.78 -14.72
N THR A 30 -16.33 44.37 -15.30
CA THR A 30 -15.71 43.90 -16.55
C THR A 30 -14.40 43.16 -16.33
N ARG A 31 -14.05 42.83 -15.09
CA ARG A 31 -12.82 42.13 -14.74
C ARG A 31 -12.90 40.67 -15.12
N LEU A 32 -11.97 40.21 -15.94
CA LEU A 32 -11.78 38.79 -16.23
C LEU A 32 -10.78 38.16 -15.25
N THR A 33 -11.00 36.91 -14.91
CA THR A 33 -10.19 36.14 -13.96
C THR A 33 -9.72 34.83 -14.60
N ASN A 34 -8.63 34.27 -14.11
CA ASN A 34 -8.10 32.96 -14.53
C ASN A 34 -7.90 32.81 -16.03
N MET A 35 -7.40 33.87 -16.68
CA MET A 35 -7.14 33.88 -18.12
C MET A 35 -5.74 33.36 -18.41
N GLU A 36 -5.61 32.39 -19.31
CA GLU A 36 -4.32 31.81 -19.71
C GLU A 36 -3.44 32.80 -20.48
N ARG A 37 -4.07 33.71 -21.25
CA ARG A 37 -3.35 34.75 -21.99
C ARG A 37 -3.52 36.13 -21.37
N SER A 38 -2.41 36.82 -21.18
CA SER A 38 -2.39 38.24 -20.75
C SER A 38 -3.07 39.19 -21.77
N LEU A 39 -3.32 38.72 -23.00
CA LEU A 39 -4.01 39.49 -24.05
C LEU A 39 -5.38 40.01 -23.58
N TYR A 40 -6.12 39.20 -22.83
CA TYR A 40 -7.47 39.54 -22.34
C TYR A 40 -7.45 40.37 -21.04
N MET A 41 -6.27 40.62 -20.46
CA MET A 41 -6.11 41.30 -19.16
C MET A 41 -5.57 42.72 -19.27
N LYS A 42 -5.73 43.36 -20.42
CA LYS A 42 -5.27 44.74 -20.63
C LYS A 42 -5.96 45.71 -19.68
N PRO A 43 -5.20 46.63 -19.04
CA PRO A 43 -5.78 47.63 -18.13
C PRO A 43 -6.73 48.54 -18.90
N LEU A 44 -7.91 48.76 -18.33
CA LEU A 44 -8.90 49.69 -18.87
C LEU A 44 -8.58 51.12 -18.32
N THR A 45 -8.33 52.05 -19.26
CA THR A 45 -8.09 53.47 -18.95
C THR A 45 -9.22 54.33 -19.54
N SER A 46 -9.42 55.54 -18.98
CA SER A 46 -10.43 56.48 -19.50
C SER A 46 -10.23 56.82 -20.99
N GLU A 47 -8.97 56.94 -21.43
CA GLU A 47 -8.64 57.19 -22.84
C GLU A 47 -9.02 56.00 -23.72
N LEU A 48 -8.67 54.78 -23.33
CA LEU A 48 -9.04 53.57 -24.09
C LEU A 48 -10.55 53.39 -24.13
N PHE A 49 -11.23 53.61 -22.99
CA PHE A 49 -12.69 53.55 -22.92
C PHE A 49 -13.31 54.54 -23.90
N ALA A 50 -12.97 55.84 -23.84
CA ALA A 50 -13.54 56.85 -24.74
C ALA A 50 -13.25 56.61 -26.21
N ASN A 51 -12.05 56.05 -26.53
CA ASN A 51 -11.67 55.76 -27.91
C ASN A 51 -12.38 54.50 -28.48
N LEU A 52 -12.70 53.52 -27.65
CA LEU A 52 -13.26 52.25 -28.11
C LEU A 52 -14.77 52.09 -27.87
N TYR A 53 -15.36 52.93 -27.02
CA TYR A 53 -16.77 52.90 -26.71
C TYR A 53 -17.65 52.74 -28.00
N PRO A 54 -18.67 51.86 -28.01
CA PRO A 54 -19.22 51.08 -26.90
C PRO A 54 -18.52 49.76 -26.64
N PHE A 55 -17.38 49.50 -27.25
CA PHE A 55 -16.57 48.31 -27.02
C PHE A 55 -15.55 48.53 -25.88
N LEU A 56 -15.17 47.47 -25.21
CA LEU A 56 -14.02 47.41 -24.30
C LEU A 56 -12.78 46.91 -25.07
N PRO A 57 -11.55 47.18 -24.58
CA PRO A 57 -10.34 46.59 -25.19
C PRO A 57 -10.42 45.08 -25.38
N VAL A 58 -10.95 44.37 -24.40
CA VAL A 58 -11.11 42.90 -24.43
C VAL A 58 -12.07 42.46 -25.56
N HIS A 59 -13.11 43.23 -25.87
CA HIS A 59 -14.02 42.89 -26.95
C HIS A 59 -13.33 42.92 -28.32
N ILE A 60 -12.38 43.83 -28.51
CA ILE A 60 -11.56 43.90 -29.73
C ILE A 60 -10.60 42.72 -29.81
N ASP A 61 -9.98 42.36 -28.68
CA ASP A 61 -9.07 41.21 -28.63
C ASP A 61 -9.81 39.89 -28.85
N ILE A 62 -11.01 39.69 -28.25
CA ILE A 62 -11.91 38.55 -28.50
C ILE A 62 -12.29 38.51 -30.00
N LEU A 63 -12.71 39.65 -30.57
CA LEU A 63 -13.12 39.70 -31.96
C LEU A 63 -11.99 39.32 -32.94
N LEU A 64 -10.76 39.81 -32.66
CA LEU A 64 -9.58 39.44 -33.43
C LEU A 64 -9.27 37.93 -33.32
N ALA A 65 -9.35 37.35 -32.11
CA ALA A 65 -9.14 35.93 -31.90
C ALA A 65 -10.19 35.08 -32.64
N LEU A 66 -11.47 35.45 -32.55
CA LEU A 66 -12.56 34.79 -33.25
C LEU A 66 -12.36 34.81 -34.78
N LEU A 67 -11.99 35.97 -35.33
CA LEU A 67 -11.73 36.09 -36.75
C LEU A 67 -10.50 35.27 -37.19
N GLN A 68 -9.45 35.21 -36.38
CA GLN A 68 -8.30 34.36 -36.64
C GLN A 68 -8.71 32.87 -36.66
N LYS A 69 -9.52 32.45 -35.68
CA LYS A 69 -10.00 31.08 -35.58
C LYS A 69 -10.87 30.69 -36.76
N LEU A 70 -11.77 31.57 -37.18
CA LEU A 70 -12.66 31.34 -38.35
C LEU A 70 -11.91 31.43 -39.68
N ALA A 71 -10.82 32.20 -39.75
CA ALA A 71 -10.04 32.43 -40.99
C ALA A 71 -8.96 31.38 -41.24
N SER A 72 -8.53 30.65 -40.24
CA SER A 72 -7.43 29.69 -40.36
C SER A 72 -7.62 28.61 -41.42
N ARG A 73 -8.84 28.44 -41.91
CA ARG A 73 -9.19 27.50 -43.01
C ARG A 73 -9.82 28.11 -44.25
N SER A 74 -10.18 29.42 -44.23
CA SER A 74 -10.89 30.05 -45.36
C SER A 74 -10.10 31.12 -46.14
N GLY A 75 -8.80 31.24 -45.90
CA GLY A 75 -7.87 31.94 -46.80
C GLY A 75 -8.09 33.44 -46.94
N GLY A 76 -8.43 34.18 -45.90
CA GLY A 76 -8.53 35.64 -46.03
C GLY A 76 -9.34 36.35 -44.98
N SER A 77 -8.73 36.61 -43.82
CA SER A 77 -9.28 37.56 -42.86
C SER A 77 -8.21 38.58 -42.50
N GLY A 78 -8.21 39.64 -43.25
CA GLY A 78 -7.39 40.79 -42.93
C GLY A 78 -8.13 41.80 -42.06
N LEU A 79 -7.42 42.83 -41.63
CA LEU A 79 -7.92 43.98 -40.87
C LEU A 79 -9.24 44.57 -41.45
N ARG A 80 -9.52 44.36 -42.76
CA ARG A 80 -10.76 44.73 -43.42
C ARG A 80 -11.99 44.02 -42.86
N SER A 81 -11.90 42.75 -42.52
CA SER A 81 -13.01 41.99 -41.95
C SER A 81 -13.38 42.48 -40.55
N VAL A 82 -12.40 42.85 -39.73
CA VAL A 82 -12.63 43.47 -38.40
C VAL A 82 -13.36 44.80 -38.55
N ILE A 83 -12.91 45.63 -39.51
CA ILE A 83 -13.49 46.94 -39.75
C ILE A 83 -14.94 46.81 -40.21
N ARG A 84 -15.20 45.89 -41.13
CA ARG A 84 -16.55 45.61 -41.64
C ARG A 84 -17.46 45.12 -40.51
N LEU A 85 -17.00 44.19 -39.72
CA LEU A 85 -17.76 43.61 -38.63
C LEU A 85 -18.11 44.66 -37.55
N ILE A 86 -17.16 45.52 -37.16
CA ILE A 86 -17.43 46.64 -36.22
C ILE A 86 -18.48 47.60 -36.82
N ARG A 87 -18.42 47.86 -38.12
CA ARG A 87 -19.43 48.68 -38.80
C ARG A 87 -20.79 48.00 -38.73
N ASP A 88 -20.86 46.73 -39.10
CA ASP A 88 -22.11 45.96 -39.10
C ASP A 88 -22.73 45.92 -37.70
N LEU A 89 -21.95 45.77 -36.65
CA LEU A 89 -22.42 45.83 -35.27
C LEU A 89 -22.90 47.20 -34.83
N LEU A 90 -22.27 48.29 -35.30
CA LEU A 90 -22.65 49.66 -34.94
C LEU A 90 -23.91 50.13 -35.67
N VAL A 91 -24.03 49.79 -36.99
CA VAL A 91 -25.07 50.27 -37.87
C VAL A 91 -26.21 49.26 -37.95
N ASP A 92 -25.93 48.07 -38.42
CA ASP A 92 -26.94 47.04 -38.68
C ASP A 92 -27.45 46.42 -37.35
N GLY A 93 -26.59 46.36 -36.34
CA GLY A 93 -26.92 45.95 -34.95
C GLY A 93 -27.46 47.08 -34.08
N HIS A 94 -27.71 48.28 -34.66
CA HIS A 94 -28.25 49.46 -33.95
C HIS A 94 -27.52 49.88 -32.67
N LEU A 95 -26.26 49.44 -32.48
CA LEU A 95 -25.50 49.73 -31.26
C LEU A 95 -25.13 51.24 -31.18
N ALA A 96 -25.00 51.91 -32.31
CA ALA A 96 -24.72 53.34 -32.36
C ALA A 96 -25.92 54.23 -31.94
N GLU A 97 -27.14 53.69 -31.99
CA GLU A 97 -28.37 54.39 -31.61
C GLU A 97 -28.78 54.14 -30.14
N CYS A 98 -28.04 53.29 -29.44
CA CYS A 98 -28.32 52.98 -28.03
C CYS A 98 -28.06 54.16 -27.11
N PRO A 99 -28.77 54.25 -25.93
CA PRO A 99 -28.52 55.26 -24.93
C PRO A 99 -27.06 55.26 -24.44
N LEU A 100 -26.59 56.40 -24.02
CA LEU A 100 -25.26 56.54 -23.40
C LEU A 100 -25.12 55.61 -22.17
N GLY A 101 -23.95 54.95 -22.10
CA GLY A 101 -23.68 53.92 -21.06
C GLY A 101 -23.98 52.50 -21.48
N LYS A 102 -24.58 52.28 -22.68
CA LYS A 102 -24.76 50.92 -23.24
C LYS A 102 -23.43 50.39 -23.77
N MET A 103 -23.12 49.15 -23.44
CA MET A 103 -21.88 48.47 -23.84
C MET A 103 -22.19 47.35 -24.84
N ALA A 104 -21.24 47.06 -25.70
CA ALA A 104 -21.30 45.88 -26.56
C ALA A 104 -21.10 44.60 -25.71
N THR A 105 -21.74 43.52 -26.12
CA THR A 105 -21.60 42.20 -25.47
C THR A 105 -21.33 41.14 -26.56
N PRO A 106 -20.70 39.97 -26.21
CA PRO A 106 -20.30 38.98 -27.23
C PRO A 106 -21.45 38.28 -27.98
N ASP A 107 -22.68 38.33 -27.47
CA ASP A 107 -23.87 37.86 -28.20
C ASP A 107 -24.04 38.56 -29.56
N LEU A 108 -23.65 39.83 -29.63
CA LEU A 108 -23.63 40.57 -30.90
C LEU A 108 -22.60 40.01 -31.89
N PHE A 109 -21.46 39.49 -31.37
CA PHE A 109 -20.46 38.85 -32.22
C PHE A 109 -21.00 37.53 -32.77
N TYR A 110 -21.78 36.79 -31.97
CA TYR A 110 -22.46 35.57 -32.43
C TYR A 110 -23.36 35.90 -33.66
N ASP A 111 -24.23 36.89 -33.55
CA ASP A 111 -25.14 37.26 -34.62
C ASP A 111 -24.39 37.64 -35.90
N ALA A 112 -23.33 38.41 -35.79
CA ALA A 112 -22.54 38.86 -36.92
C ALA A 112 -21.64 37.76 -37.54
N LEU A 113 -21.21 36.78 -36.76
CA LEU A 113 -20.33 35.68 -37.19
C LEU A 113 -21.05 34.38 -37.48
N HIS A 114 -22.33 34.26 -37.11
CA HIS A 114 -23.15 33.06 -37.27
C HIS A 114 -23.09 32.46 -38.69
N PRO A 115 -23.20 33.24 -39.80
CA PRO A 115 -23.13 32.70 -41.14
C PRO A 115 -21.78 32.06 -41.51
N TYR A 116 -20.71 32.47 -40.82
CA TYR A 116 -19.36 31.90 -40.98
C TYR A 116 -19.19 30.64 -40.14
N MET A 117 -19.81 30.60 -38.95
CA MET A 117 -19.81 29.45 -38.08
C MET A 117 -20.58 28.27 -38.68
N GLU A 118 -21.78 28.52 -39.26
CA GLU A 118 -22.58 27.48 -39.93
C GLU A 118 -21.86 26.81 -41.11
N LYS A 119 -21.05 27.58 -41.84
CA LYS A 119 -20.28 27.08 -42.99
C LYS A 119 -19.04 26.31 -42.59
N ASN A 120 -18.59 26.44 -41.36
CA ASN A 120 -17.42 25.77 -40.86
C ASN A 120 -17.82 24.45 -40.18
N GLN A 121 -17.31 23.36 -40.72
CA GLN A 121 -17.66 22.01 -40.26
C GLN A 121 -17.34 21.78 -38.75
N ASP A 122 -16.26 22.39 -38.24
CA ASP A 122 -15.83 22.25 -36.84
C ASP A 122 -16.76 22.96 -35.85
N PHE A 123 -17.48 24.03 -36.30
CA PHE A 123 -18.33 24.85 -35.45
C PHE A 123 -19.81 24.64 -35.63
N ARG A 124 -20.18 23.94 -36.72
CA ARG A 124 -21.58 23.71 -37.10
C ARG A 124 -22.39 23.03 -35.99
N GLU A 125 -21.80 22.05 -35.33
CA GLU A 125 -22.48 21.34 -34.25
C GLU A 125 -22.76 22.24 -33.03
N ILE A 126 -21.82 23.13 -32.70
CA ILE A 126 -22.00 24.13 -31.62
C ILE A 126 -23.16 25.06 -31.97
N VAL A 127 -23.22 25.50 -33.24
CA VAL A 127 -24.32 26.37 -33.73
C VAL A 127 -25.65 25.65 -33.62
N ILE A 128 -25.72 24.38 -34.02
CA ILE A 128 -26.96 23.58 -33.95
C ILE A 128 -27.41 23.43 -32.50
N SER A 129 -26.49 23.12 -31.61
CA SER A 129 -26.76 22.94 -30.18
C SER A 129 -27.23 24.24 -29.53
N ALA A 130 -26.54 25.35 -29.79
CA ALA A 130 -26.91 26.67 -29.28
C ALA A 130 -28.25 27.16 -29.87
N LYS A 131 -28.51 26.94 -31.16
CA LYS A 131 -29.75 27.34 -31.85
C LYS A 131 -30.97 26.74 -31.16
N LYS A 132 -30.93 25.46 -30.81
CA LYS A 132 -32.00 24.79 -30.08
C LYS A 132 -32.32 25.46 -28.74
N ALA A 133 -31.28 25.81 -27.96
CA ALA A 133 -31.45 26.53 -26.69
C ALA A 133 -32.02 27.96 -26.94
N ILE A 134 -31.49 28.67 -27.93
CA ILE A 134 -31.95 30.02 -28.31
C ILE A 134 -33.45 30.01 -28.72
N GLU A 135 -33.87 29.01 -29.46
CA GLU A 135 -35.27 28.86 -29.87
C GLU A 135 -36.20 28.57 -28.71
N LEU A 136 -35.81 27.66 -27.81
CA LEU A 136 -36.59 27.31 -26.62
C LEU A 136 -36.76 28.50 -25.67
N TYR A 137 -35.74 29.35 -25.55
CA TYR A 137 -35.75 30.53 -24.69
C TYR A 137 -35.98 31.84 -25.42
N SER A 138 -36.56 31.81 -26.63
CA SER A 138 -36.78 33.02 -27.46
C SER A 138 -37.58 34.12 -26.78
N SER A 139 -38.41 33.80 -25.80
CA SER A 139 -39.17 34.77 -25.01
C SER A 139 -38.35 35.42 -23.86
N ASN A 140 -37.17 34.89 -23.54
CA ASN A 140 -36.29 35.43 -22.48
C ASN A 140 -35.03 36.05 -23.13
N PRO A 141 -34.96 37.39 -23.25
CA PRO A 141 -33.82 38.05 -23.90
C PRO A 141 -32.48 37.81 -23.24
N LEU A 142 -32.48 37.62 -21.90
CA LEU A 142 -31.26 37.32 -21.14
C LEU A 142 -30.75 35.91 -21.46
N ALA A 143 -31.63 34.91 -21.49
CA ALA A 143 -31.29 33.54 -21.84
C ALA A 143 -30.72 33.45 -23.26
N VAL A 144 -31.34 34.13 -24.21
CA VAL A 144 -30.83 34.22 -25.60
C VAL A 144 -29.42 34.79 -25.65
N LYS A 145 -29.16 35.90 -24.92
CA LYS A 145 -27.81 36.49 -24.82
C LYS A 145 -26.80 35.57 -24.21
N VAL A 146 -27.16 34.89 -23.14
CA VAL A 146 -26.33 33.91 -22.47
C VAL A 146 -25.94 32.79 -23.41
N CYS A 147 -26.92 32.18 -24.10
CA CYS A 147 -26.68 31.09 -25.05
C CYS A 147 -25.78 31.54 -26.22
N LYS A 148 -26.05 32.70 -26.81
CA LYS A 148 -25.22 33.27 -27.89
C LYS A 148 -23.78 33.55 -27.41
N THR A 149 -23.63 34.15 -26.20
CA THR A 149 -22.33 34.44 -25.63
C THR A 149 -21.53 33.16 -25.39
N ILE A 150 -22.14 32.14 -24.78
CA ILE A 150 -21.47 30.86 -24.56
C ILE A 150 -21.06 30.22 -25.89
N ALA A 151 -21.96 30.18 -26.88
CA ALA A 151 -21.68 29.57 -28.18
C ALA A 151 -20.52 30.22 -28.91
N ILE A 152 -20.41 31.55 -28.89
CA ILE A 152 -19.33 32.25 -29.60
C ILE A 152 -18.01 32.18 -28.82
N MET A 153 -18.06 32.29 -27.47
CA MET A 153 -16.85 32.26 -26.65
C MET A 153 -16.23 30.88 -26.59
N GLN A 154 -17.03 29.83 -26.71
CA GLN A 154 -16.56 28.42 -26.76
C GLN A 154 -15.62 28.14 -27.94
N LEU A 155 -15.63 28.97 -29.00
CA LEU A 155 -14.70 28.85 -30.12
C LEU A 155 -13.25 29.18 -29.74
N LEU A 156 -13.05 29.89 -28.63
CA LEU A 156 -11.73 30.30 -28.12
C LEU A 156 -11.24 29.31 -27.09
N ASP A 157 -10.36 28.41 -27.49
CA ASP A 157 -9.82 27.34 -26.63
C ASP A 157 -9.08 27.88 -25.39
N ASP A 158 -8.49 29.07 -25.52
CA ASP A 158 -7.68 29.74 -24.51
C ASP A 158 -8.47 30.71 -23.63
N PHE A 159 -9.80 30.79 -23.81
CA PHE A 159 -10.66 31.62 -22.99
C PHE A 159 -11.37 30.80 -21.90
N CYS A 160 -11.11 31.14 -20.64
CA CYS A 160 -11.78 30.49 -19.50
C CYS A 160 -13.18 31.11 -19.32
N LEU A 161 -14.22 30.48 -19.87
CA LEU A 161 -15.61 30.92 -19.74
C LEU A 161 -16.23 30.41 -18.42
N SER A 162 -15.69 30.89 -17.30
CA SER A 162 -16.24 30.67 -15.98
C SER A 162 -17.50 31.50 -15.73
N PHE A 163 -18.21 31.21 -14.64
CA PHE A 163 -19.38 32.00 -14.23
C PHE A 163 -19.05 33.48 -14.05
N ASP A 164 -17.97 33.82 -13.37
CA ASP A 164 -17.56 35.22 -13.17
C ASP A 164 -17.18 35.90 -14.47
N ASN A 165 -16.46 35.21 -15.36
CA ASN A 165 -16.11 35.74 -16.67
C ASN A 165 -17.34 35.94 -17.57
N LEU A 166 -18.32 35.01 -17.50
CA LEU A 166 -19.59 35.16 -18.21
C LEU A 166 -20.37 36.38 -17.69
N CYS A 167 -20.44 36.60 -16.36
CA CYS A 167 -21.03 37.83 -15.79
C CYS A 167 -20.34 39.09 -16.34
N SER A 168 -19.01 39.09 -16.39
CA SER A 168 -18.24 40.24 -16.88
C SER A 168 -18.46 40.51 -18.38
N LEU A 169 -18.61 39.46 -19.20
CA LEU A 169 -18.90 39.60 -20.65
C LEU A 169 -20.33 40.07 -20.93
N LEU A 170 -21.27 39.76 -20.05
CA LEU A 170 -22.68 40.15 -20.16
C LEU A 170 -22.97 41.52 -19.54
N PHE A 171 -21.96 42.24 -19.02
CA PHE A 171 -22.13 43.60 -18.53
C PHE A 171 -22.44 44.56 -19.67
N GLN A 172 -23.72 45.00 -19.76
CA GLN A 172 -24.23 45.74 -20.90
C GLN A 172 -24.61 47.20 -20.62
N GLN A 173 -24.74 47.61 -19.36
CA GLN A 173 -25.23 48.96 -19.04
C GLN A 173 -24.53 49.50 -17.78
N ILE A 174 -23.84 50.64 -17.94
CA ILE A 174 -23.22 51.31 -16.82
C ILE A 174 -24.28 51.78 -15.81
N GLY A 175 -24.07 51.50 -14.52
CA GLY A 175 -25.01 51.80 -13.48
C GLY A 175 -26.10 50.76 -13.24
N HIS A 176 -26.16 49.70 -14.07
CA HIS A 176 -27.11 48.61 -13.94
C HIS A 176 -26.36 47.27 -13.97
N PRO A 177 -25.76 46.85 -12.84
CA PRO A 177 -25.04 45.59 -12.77
C PRO A 177 -25.98 44.39 -12.99
N LEU A 178 -25.46 43.34 -13.57
CA LEU A 178 -26.18 42.08 -13.75
C LEU A 178 -26.41 41.37 -12.40
N SER A 179 -27.63 40.90 -12.17
CA SER A 179 -27.92 40.08 -10.98
C SER A 179 -27.26 38.70 -11.11
N LYS A 180 -26.17 38.50 -10.40
CA LYS A 180 -25.45 37.20 -10.39
C LYS A 180 -26.32 36.02 -9.93
N PRO A 181 -27.17 36.15 -8.86
CA PRO A 181 -28.06 35.06 -8.46
C PRO A 181 -29.09 34.68 -9.54
N GLU A 182 -29.67 35.69 -10.20
CA GLU A 182 -30.64 35.44 -11.29
C GLU A 182 -29.97 34.77 -12.49
N LEU A 183 -28.76 35.21 -12.85
CA LEU A 183 -28.01 34.58 -13.92
C LEU A 183 -27.65 33.13 -13.59
N ARG A 184 -27.29 32.84 -12.34
CA ARG A 184 -26.97 31.47 -11.90
C ARG A 184 -28.20 30.57 -11.99
N ALA A 185 -29.33 31.03 -11.45
CA ALA A 185 -30.59 30.30 -11.56
C ALA A 185 -31.01 30.04 -13.00
N LEU A 186 -30.84 31.04 -13.89
CA LEU A 186 -31.13 30.90 -15.32
C LEU A 186 -30.20 29.87 -15.99
N LEU A 187 -28.91 29.86 -15.68
CA LEU A 187 -27.97 28.88 -16.22
C LEU A 187 -28.30 27.46 -15.78
N ASP A 188 -28.69 27.30 -14.51
CA ASP A 188 -29.09 26.00 -13.97
C ASP A 188 -30.40 25.54 -14.65
N GLU A 189 -31.38 26.43 -14.85
CA GLU A 189 -32.60 26.13 -15.61
C GLU A 189 -32.29 25.71 -17.06
N ILE A 190 -31.41 26.43 -17.76
CA ILE A 190 -31.03 26.11 -19.15
C ILE A 190 -30.34 24.74 -19.22
N LYS A 191 -29.44 24.43 -18.26
CA LYS A 191 -28.75 23.12 -18.17
C LYS A 191 -29.73 21.96 -17.97
N ASP A 192 -30.75 22.16 -17.11
CA ASP A 192 -31.72 21.12 -16.76
C ASP A 192 -32.82 20.95 -17.82
N THR A 193 -32.88 21.84 -18.82
CA THR A 193 -33.92 21.80 -19.88
C THR A 193 -33.68 20.65 -20.84
N ALA A 194 -34.66 19.79 -20.97
CA ALA A 194 -34.60 18.63 -21.88
C ALA A 194 -34.29 19.02 -23.34
N GLY A 195 -33.24 18.42 -23.85
CA GLY A 195 -32.76 18.62 -25.23
C GLY A 195 -31.88 19.83 -25.44
N VAL A 196 -31.55 20.60 -24.41
CA VAL A 196 -30.45 21.55 -24.40
C VAL A 196 -29.18 20.83 -23.96
N THR A 197 -28.08 21.11 -24.63
CA THR A 197 -26.80 20.42 -24.43
C THR A 197 -25.78 21.27 -23.69
N LEU A 198 -26.23 22.32 -22.98
CA LEU A 198 -25.37 23.19 -22.17
C LEU A 198 -24.90 22.44 -20.93
N GLN A 199 -23.59 22.45 -20.71
CA GLN A 199 -22.98 21.89 -19.50
C GLN A 199 -21.92 22.82 -18.90
N GLU A 200 -21.65 22.64 -17.61
CA GLU A 200 -20.55 23.26 -16.88
C GLU A 200 -19.52 22.17 -16.56
N ILE A 201 -18.36 22.23 -17.23
CA ILE A 201 -17.27 21.26 -17.07
C ILE A 201 -16.04 22.04 -16.59
N ASP A 202 -15.43 21.62 -15.50
CA ASP A 202 -14.30 22.30 -14.86
C ASP A 202 -14.56 23.80 -14.61
N GLY A 203 -15.83 24.14 -14.26
CA GLY A 203 -16.28 25.51 -14.04
C GLY A 203 -16.40 26.35 -15.30
N ARG A 204 -16.37 25.74 -16.51
CA ARG A 204 -16.52 26.40 -17.81
C ARG A 204 -17.83 25.99 -18.49
N PHE A 205 -18.58 26.95 -19.00
CA PHE A 205 -19.83 26.69 -19.72
C PHE A 205 -19.56 26.37 -21.19
N ARG A 206 -20.20 25.30 -21.70
CA ARG A 206 -20.10 24.84 -23.08
C ARG A 206 -21.38 24.18 -23.55
N PHE A 207 -21.69 24.36 -24.85
CA PHE A 207 -22.63 23.48 -25.56
C PHE A 207 -21.91 22.21 -25.99
N MET A 208 -22.46 21.07 -25.64
CA MET A 208 -21.90 19.77 -26.01
C MET A 208 -22.25 19.42 -27.44
N THR A 209 -21.31 18.85 -28.19
CA THR A 209 -21.53 18.32 -29.53
C THR A 209 -22.16 16.93 -29.47
N ASN A 210 -22.72 16.46 -30.58
CA ASN A 210 -23.27 15.11 -30.68
C ASN A 210 -22.23 14.04 -30.41
N ALA A 211 -20.97 14.28 -30.74
CA ALA A 211 -19.86 13.39 -30.43
C ALA A 211 -19.69 13.18 -28.92
N ILE A 212 -19.70 14.26 -28.14
CA ILE A 212 -19.59 14.17 -26.67
C ILE A 212 -20.86 13.55 -26.07
N LEU A 213 -22.04 13.93 -26.55
CA LEU A 213 -23.29 13.33 -26.08
C LEU A 213 -23.32 11.81 -26.29
N SER A 214 -22.79 11.33 -27.41
CA SER A 214 -22.65 9.89 -27.66
C SER A 214 -21.74 9.22 -26.64
N VAL A 215 -20.60 9.82 -26.30
CA VAL A 215 -19.67 9.31 -25.29
C VAL A 215 -20.27 9.35 -23.90
N GLN A 216 -21.02 10.41 -23.55
CA GLN A 216 -21.74 10.49 -22.28
C GLN A 216 -22.84 9.42 -22.14
N ASP A 217 -23.60 9.19 -23.22
CA ASP A 217 -24.61 8.15 -23.25
C ASP A 217 -23.99 6.76 -23.13
N GLU A 218 -22.85 6.51 -23.81
CA GLU A 218 -22.06 5.30 -23.64
C GLU A 218 -21.60 5.15 -22.16
N ARG A 219 -21.04 6.21 -21.55
CA ARG A 219 -20.64 6.19 -20.14
C ARG A 219 -21.80 5.81 -19.22
N SER A 220 -22.98 6.38 -19.45
CA SER A 220 -24.17 6.11 -18.64
C SER A 220 -24.65 4.66 -18.72
N ARG A 221 -24.42 4.00 -19.86
CA ARG A 221 -24.80 2.60 -20.12
C ARG A 221 -23.77 1.60 -19.62
N ILE A 222 -22.57 2.04 -19.23
CA ILE A 222 -21.55 1.15 -18.67
C ILE A 222 -22.10 0.56 -17.36
N ASN A 223 -22.24 -0.78 -17.35
CA ASN A 223 -22.64 -1.52 -16.18
C ASN A 223 -21.40 -1.84 -15.31
N ALA A 224 -21.22 -1.11 -14.22
CA ALA A 224 -20.18 -1.38 -13.24
C ALA A 224 -20.51 -2.66 -12.45
N THR A 225 -19.95 -3.79 -12.86
CA THR A 225 -20.19 -5.07 -12.19
C THR A 225 -19.54 -5.11 -10.79
N ASP A 226 -20.02 -6.02 -9.93
CA ASP A 226 -19.39 -6.22 -8.62
C ASP A 226 -17.92 -6.63 -8.73
N SER A 227 -17.54 -7.31 -9.81
CA SER A 227 -16.15 -7.66 -10.08
C SER A 227 -15.30 -6.42 -10.36
N ASP A 228 -15.81 -5.47 -11.15
CA ASP A 228 -15.09 -4.25 -11.51
C ASP A 228 -14.90 -3.34 -10.27
N LYS A 229 -15.98 -3.13 -9.52
CA LYS A 229 -15.94 -2.39 -8.25
C LYS A 229 -14.95 -3.03 -7.26
N PHE A 230 -14.95 -4.35 -7.17
CA PHE A 230 -14.04 -5.07 -6.29
C PHE A 230 -12.58 -4.96 -6.77
N LYS A 231 -12.33 -4.89 -8.09
CA LYS A 231 -10.99 -4.64 -8.62
C LYS A 231 -10.45 -3.29 -8.16
N VAL A 232 -11.23 -2.23 -8.30
CA VAL A 232 -10.86 -0.88 -7.81
C VAL A 232 -10.58 -0.93 -6.31
N MET A 233 -11.46 -1.54 -5.53
CA MET A 233 -11.29 -1.65 -4.08
C MET A 233 -10.03 -2.43 -3.69
N LYS A 234 -9.70 -3.52 -4.40
CA LYS A 234 -8.46 -4.29 -4.20
C LYS A 234 -7.22 -3.42 -4.39
N GLU A 235 -7.17 -2.64 -5.46
CA GLU A 235 -6.05 -1.74 -5.75
C GLU A 235 -5.87 -0.71 -4.61
N LEU A 236 -6.94 -0.04 -4.20
CA LEU A 236 -6.89 0.97 -3.15
C LEU A 236 -6.51 0.39 -1.78
N VAL A 237 -7.05 -0.78 -1.41
CA VAL A 237 -6.70 -1.45 -0.15
C VAL A 237 -5.27 -1.97 -0.19
N HIS A 238 -4.80 -2.48 -1.32
CA HIS A 238 -3.40 -2.86 -1.51
C HIS A 238 -2.47 -1.67 -1.25
N ASP A 239 -2.76 -0.50 -1.81
CA ASP A 239 -1.94 0.72 -1.64
C ASP A 239 -1.95 1.23 -0.18
N ILE A 240 -3.08 1.11 0.50
CA ILE A 240 -3.20 1.48 1.92
C ILE A 240 -2.36 0.57 2.82
N LEU A 241 -2.32 -0.74 2.53
CA LEU A 241 -1.68 -1.75 3.38
C LEU A 241 -0.28 -2.16 2.92
N SER A 242 0.22 -1.60 1.83
CA SER A 242 1.57 -1.84 1.34
C SER A 242 2.58 -0.89 2.00
N PRO A 243 3.77 -1.37 2.46
CA PRO A 243 4.18 -2.78 2.52
C PRO A 243 3.38 -3.60 3.55
N ALA A 244 3.40 -4.94 3.39
CA ALA A 244 2.67 -5.85 4.28
C ALA A 244 2.86 -5.50 5.76
N PRO A 245 1.79 -5.46 6.56
CA PRO A 245 1.90 -5.19 7.98
C PRO A 245 2.83 -6.18 8.66
N SER A 246 3.79 -5.66 9.43
CA SER A 246 4.74 -6.47 10.17
C SER A 246 4.90 -5.95 11.60
N VAL A 247 5.18 -6.85 12.54
CA VAL A 247 5.38 -6.55 13.95
C VAL A 247 6.57 -7.31 14.49
N SER A 248 7.29 -6.70 15.42
CA SER A 248 8.36 -7.39 16.15
C SER A 248 7.80 -7.96 17.45
N ILE A 249 7.98 -9.28 17.65
CA ILE A 249 7.60 -9.99 18.86
C ILE A 249 8.84 -10.40 19.64
N TYR A 250 8.72 -10.42 20.97
CA TYR A 250 9.79 -10.80 21.90
C TYR A 250 11.14 -10.11 21.61
N GLY A 251 11.13 -8.94 20.99
CA GLY A 251 12.30 -8.11 20.70
C GLY A 251 13.27 -8.62 19.62
N SER A 252 13.06 -9.82 19.08
CA SER A 252 14.02 -10.46 18.17
C SER A 252 13.44 -11.06 16.90
N LYS A 253 12.14 -11.29 16.81
CA LYS A 253 11.48 -11.93 15.68
C LYS A 253 10.49 -10.99 15.02
N THR A 254 10.66 -10.73 13.74
CA THR A 254 9.69 -10.02 12.93
C THR A 254 8.70 -11.01 12.33
N ILE A 255 7.41 -10.75 12.50
CA ILE A 255 6.29 -11.49 11.93
C ILE A 255 5.60 -10.58 10.95
N SER A 256 5.41 -11.03 9.72
CA SER A 256 4.66 -10.34 8.68
C SER A 256 3.30 -10.99 8.46
N ALA A 257 2.35 -10.20 7.94
CA ALA A 257 1.02 -10.69 7.62
C ALA A 257 0.84 -10.92 6.12
N THR A 258 0.29 -12.07 5.74
CA THR A 258 -0.38 -12.24 4.45
C THR A 258 -1.71 -11.51 4.52
N VAL A 259 -1.94 -10.52 3.66
CA VAL A 259 -3.17 -9.74 3.65
C VAL A 259 -4.17 -10.34 2.68
N GLU A 260 -5.36 -10.64 3.17
CA GLU A 260 -6.51 -11.08 2.39
C GLU A 260 -7.63 -10.01 2.48
N LEU A 261 -8.31 -9.71 1.36
CA LEU A 261 -9.49 -8.84 1.36
C LEU A 261 -10.74 -9.70 1.13
N CYS A 262 -11.63 -9.72 2.12
CA CYS A 262 -12.87 -10.45 2.03
C CYS A 262 -13.98 -9.62 1.38
N ARG A 263 -14.64 -10.18 0.36
CA ARG A 263 -15.91 -9.69 -0.17
C ARG A 263 -16.84 -10.88 -0.45
N GLY A 264 -17.91 -10.97 0.33
CA GLY A 264 -18.83 -12.10 0.24
C GLY A 264 -18.15 -13.43 0.58
N ARG A 265 -18.06 -14.35 -0.38
CA ARG A 265 -17.39 -15.66 -0.22
C ARG A 265 -15.96 -15.69 -0.76
N GLN A 266 -15.48 -14.60 -1.33
CA GLN A 266 -14.14 -14.52 -1.91
C GLN A 266 -13.17 -13.87 -0.92
N ASN A 267 -12.01 -14.49 -0.74
CA ASN A 267 -10.90 -14.00 0.08
C ASN A 267 -9.60 -13.95 -0.76
N PRO A 268 -9.52 -13.10 -1.78
CA PRO A 268 -8.28 -13.02 -2.55
C PRO A 268 -7.14 -12.50 -1.70
N VAL A 269 -5.97 -13.11 -1.89
CA VAL A 269 -4.72 -12.62 -1.30
C VAL A 269 -4.32 -11.34 -2.03
N LEU A 270 -4.15 -10.24 -1.26
CA LEU A 270 -3.65 -8.97 -1.76
C LEU A 270 -2.13 -8.88 -1.67
N ILE A 271 -1.58 -9.24 -0.52
CA ILE A 271 -0.14 -9.18 -0.25
C ILE A 271 0.27 -10.56 0.32
N PRO A 272 1.00 -11.38 -0.45
CA PRO A 272 1.41 -12.72 -0.03
C PRO A 272 2.69 -12.72 0.81
N GLY A 273 3.04 -13.87 1.36
CA GLY A 273 4.37 -14.14 1.93
C GLY A 273 4.51 -13.87 3.43
N GLY A 274 3.42 -13.65 4.15
CA GLY A 274 3.45 -13.45 5.60
C GLY A 274 3.34 -14.74 6.41
N ASP A 275 3.75 -14.64 7.67
CA ASP A 275 3.76 -15.74 8.65
C ASP A 275 2.38 -16.00 9.26
N ILE A 276 1.52 -14.98 9.30
CA ILE A 276 0.14 -15.04 9.79
C ILE A 276 -0.79 -14.45 8.73
N LYS A 277 -2.09 -14.73 8.83
CA LYS A 277 -3.09 -14.17 7.92
C LYS A 277 -3.82 -12.99 8.55
N LEU A 278 -3.91 -11.88 7.84
CA LEU A 278 -4.74 -10.72 8.16
C LEU A 278 -5.90 -10.67 7.16
N ASN A 279 -7.09 -11.08 7.57
CA ASN A 279 -8.29 -11.04 6.75
C ASN A 279 -9.04 -9.73 7.00
N VAL A 280 -9.02 -8.82 6.03
CA VAL A 280 -9.60 -7.48 6.12
C VAL A 280 -11.00 -7.49 5.53
N ARG A 281 -11.96 -6.89 6.25
CA ARG A 281 -13.35 -6.73 5.83
C ARG A 281 -13.80 -5.30 6.03
N PHE A 282 -14.30 -4.69 4.98
CA PHE A 282 -14.99 -3.40 5.05
C PHE A 282 -16.49 -3.66 5.00
N VAL A 283 -17.21 -3.22 6.00
CA VAL A 283 -18.65 -3.48 6.16
C VAL A 283 -19.41 -2.20 6.45
N ASP A 284 -20.63 -2.12 5.95
CA ASP A 284 -21.53 -1.04 6.29
C ASP A 284 -22.00 -1.16 7.74
N ALA A 285 -22.33 -0.05 8.38
CA ALA A 285 -22.76 -0.04 9.77
C ALA A 285 -23.97 -0.94 10.05
N SER A 286 -24.87 -1.09 9.08
CA SER A 286 -26.05 -1.97 9.16
C SER A 286 -25.73 -3.47 9.21
N ASP A 287 -24.62 -3.88 8.58
CA ASP A 287 -24.21 -5.29 8.50
C ASP A 287 -23.16 -5.68 9.55
N PHE A 288 -22.66 -4.71 10.31
CA PHE A 288 -21.55 -4.92 11.26
C PHE A 288 -21.87 -6.03 12.27
N GLU A 289 -22.99 -5.96 12.98
CA GLU A 289 -23.37 -6.94 14.01
C GLU A 289 -23.47 -8.37 13.44
N LYS A 290 -24.03 -8.52 12.25
CA LYS A 290 -24.16 -9.82 11.56
C LYS A 290 -22.80 -10.40 11.22
N VAL A 291 -21.91 -9.59 10.64
CA VAL A 291 -20.56 -10.01 10.27
C VAL A 291 -19.74 -10.32 11.51
N HIS A 292 -19.79 -9.45 12.51
CA HIS A 292 -19.11 -9.61 13.79
C HIS A 292 -19.45 -10.95 14.45
N ASN A 293 -20.74 -11.26 14.63
CA ASN A 293 -21.20 -12.52 15.26
C ASN A 293 -20.78 -13.76 14.46
N ALA A 294 -20.80 -13.68 13.13
CA ALA A 294 -20.32 -14.76 12.27
C ALA A 294 -18.82 -15.01 12.47
N LEU A 295 -18.03 -13.94 12.58
CA LEU A 295 -16.58 -14.02 12.73
C LEU A 295 -16.13 -14.50 14.12
N LEU A 296 -16.87 -14.21 15.18
CA LEU A 296 -16.62 -14.78 16.50
C LEU A 296 -16.56 -16.33 16.41
N THR A 297 -17.53 -16.93 15.73
CA THR A 297 -17.57 -18.39 15.52
C THR A 297 -16.50 -18.85 14.53
N GLU A 298 -16.30 -18.14 13.42
CA GLU A 298 -15.35 -18.53 12.37
C GLU A 298 -13.91 -18.51 12.87
N SER A 299 -13.55 -17.56 13.70
CA SER A 299 -12.19 -17.40 14.25
C SER A 299 -11.78 -18.52 15.21
N THR A 300 -12.73 -19.33 15.72
CA THR A 300 -12.43 -20.47 16.60
C THR A 300 -12.08 -21.76 15.84
N LYS A 301 -12.35 -21.81 14.53
CA LYS A 301 -12.07 -22.99 13.72
C LYS A 301 -10.57 -23.27 13.62
N VAL A 302 -10.23 -24.57 13.52
CA VAL A 302 -8.82 -25.03 13.47
C VAL A 302 -8.06 -24.42 12.28
N GLU A 303 -8.70 -24.23 11.15
CA GLU A 303 -8.14 -23.64 9.94
C GLU A 303 -7.77 -22.16 10.10
N ASN A 304 -8.40 -21.48 11.06
CA ASN A 304 -8.21 -20.05 11.32
C ASN A 304 -7.31 -19.75 12.53
N LYS A 305 -6.61 -20.77 13.07
CA LYS A 305 -5.71 -20.58 14.23
C LYS A 305 -4.60 -19.54 14.01
N GLN A 306 -4.22 -19.27 12.78
CA GLN A 306 -3.21 -18.29 12.38
C GLN A 306 -3.82 -17.10 11.63
N THR A 307 -5.14 -16.90 11.73
CA THR A 307 -5.88 -15.84 11.05
C THR A 307 -6.41 -14.85 12.09
N ILE A 308 -6.13 -13.56 11.87
CA ILE A 308 -6.77 -12.46 12.55
C ILE A 308 -7.72 -11.79 11.55
N PHE A 309 -8.98 -11.61 11.93
CA PHE A 309 -9.98 -10.91 11.14
C PHE A 309 -10.01 -9.45 11.57
N TRP A 310 -9.90 -8.52 10.62
CA TRP A 310 -9.97 -7.10 10.88
C TRP A 310 -11.20 -6.52 10.19
N VAL A 311 -12.18 -6.12 11.00
CA VAL A 311 -13.47 -5.57 10.53
C VAL A 311 -13.44 -4.08 10.68
N CYS A 312 -13.56 -3.37 9.57
CA CYS A 312 -13.57 -1.92 9.49
C CYS A 312 -14.97 -1.45 9.09
N THR A 313 -15.61 -0.64 9.92
CA THR A 313 -16.94 -0.11 9.62
C THR A 313 -16.82 1.11 8.71
N LEU A 314 -17.47 1.07 7.55
CA LEU A 314 -17.52 2.20 6.64
C LEU A 314 -18.37 3.32 7.23
N PRO A 315 -17.86 4.56 7.33
CA PRO A 315 -18.61 5.70 7.87
C PRO A 315 -19.68 6.21 6.91
N GLN A 316 -19.59 5.86 5.63
CA GLN A 316 -20.54 6.21 4.58
C GLN A 316 -20.47 5.21 3.43
N ASP A 317 -21.54 5.16 2.64
CA ASP A 317 -21.61 4.33 1.44
C ASP A 317 -20.64 4.82 0.36
N ILE A 318 -19.83 3.90 -0.16
CA ILE A 318 -18.85 4.15 -1.25
C ILE A 318 -19.30 3.57 -2.59
N GLU A 319 -20.48 2.98 -2.65
CA GLU A 319 -20.95 2.24 -3.82
C GLU A 319 -21.06 3.14 -5.07
N LEU A 320 -21.64 4.33 -4.92
CA LEU A 320 -21.77 5.29 -6.01
C LEU A 320 -20.41 5.78 -6.50
N LEU A 321 -19.48 6.05 -5.59
CA LEU A 321 -18.13 6.46 -5.95
C LEU A 321 -17.40 5.36 -6.74
N LEU A 322 -17.56 4.10 -6.33
CA LEU A 322 -16.98 2.96 -7.06
C LEU A 322 -17.59 2.80 -8.44
N ILE A 323 -18.92 2.98 -8.60
CA ILE A 323 -19.61 2.95 -9.88
C ILE A 323 -19.05 4.04 -10.81
N ASP A 324 -18.92 5.26 -10.31
CA ASP A 324 -18.42 6.39 -11.11
C ASP A 324 -16.96 6.17 -11.52
N VAL A 325 -16.08 5.72 -10.61
CA VAL A 325 -14.69 5.35 -10.98
C VAL A 325 -14.65 4.32 -12.09
N VAL A 326 -15.44 3.25 -11.99
CA VAL A 326 -15.47 2.20 -13.03
C VAL A 326 -15.96 2.74 -14.35
N ARG A 327 -17.00 3.58 -14.35
CA ARG A 327 -17.54 4.21 -15.58
C ARG A 327 -16.54 5.13 -16.23
N ASP A 328 -15.92 6.01 -15.45
CA ASP A 328 -14.96 6.99 -15.92
C ASP A 328 -13.71 6.33 -16.48
N GLU A 329 -13.14 5.37 -15.78
CA GLU A 329 -11.98 4.63 -16.27
C GLU A 329 -12.30 3.80 -17.52
N THR A 330 -13.49 3.19 -17.57
CA THR A 330 -13.91 2.39 -18.73
C THR A 330 -14.09 3.26 -19.95
N ILE A 331 -14.78 4.40 -19.85
CA ILE A 331 -14.98 5.29 -20.99
C ILE A 331 -13.66 5.91 -21.46
N CYS A 332 -12.77 6.28 -20.53
CA CYS A 332 -11.43 6.77 -20.87
C CYS A 332 -10.62 5.71 -21.63
N ASN A 333 -10.71 4.45 -21.23
CA ASN A 333 -10.02 3.36 -21.92
C ASN A 333 -10.60 3.06 -23.31
N ASN A 334 -11.94 3.08 -23.45
CA ASN A 334 -12.63 2.82 -24.72
C ASN A 334 -12.25 3.85 -25.79
N HIS A 335 -12.16 5.12 -25.40
CA HIS A 335 -11.85 6.25 -26.28
C HIS A 335 -10.40 6.74 -26.21
N ARG A 336 -9.50 5.95 -25.67
CA ARG A 336 -8.08 6.32 -25.46
C ARG A 336 -7.37 6.82 -26.72
N HIS A 337 -7.75 6.32 -27.90
CA HIS A 337 -7.14 6.63 -29.18
C HIS A 337 -7.99 7.57 -30.04
N ASP A 338 -9.04 8.15 -29.48
CA ASP A 338 -9.85 9.12 -30.20
C ASP A 338 -9.03 10.38 -30.52
N THR A 339 -9.14 10.87 -31.73
CA THR A 339 -8.40 12.05 -32.20
C THR A 339 -9.21 13.34 -32.09
N ASN A 340 -10.49 13.25 -31.74
CA ASN A 340 -11.34 14.41 -31.54
C ASN A 340 -10.93 15.15 -30.26
N LYS A 341 -10.50 16.39 -30.42
CA LYS A 341 -10.01 17.22 -29.31
C LYS A 341 -11.06 17.42 -28.22
N GLU A 342 -12.32 17.61 -28.58
CA GLU A 342 -13.42 17.80 -27.62
C GLU A 342 -13.64 16.55 -26.78
N ILE A 343 -13.63 15.37 -27.42
CA ILE A 343 -13.72 14.08 -26.72
C ILE A 343 -12.52 13.92 -25.78
N GLN A 344 -11.32 14.23 -26.23
CA GLN A 344 -10.13 14.15 -25.36
C GLN A 344 -10.19 15.10 -24.17
N ASP A 345 -10.72 16.32 -24.35
CA ASP A 345 -10.90 17.27 -23.24
C ASP A 345 -11.93 16.75 -22.24
N TYR A 346 -13.03 16.17 -22.73
CA TYR A 346 -14.04 15.51 -21.91
C TYR A 346 -13.44 14.32 -21.13
N LEU A 347 -12.68 13.45 -21.79
CA LEU A 347 -12.06 12.29 -21.15
C LEU A 347 -11.03 12.70 -20.08
N ARG A 348 -10.30 13.80 -20.30
CA ARG A 348 -9.41 14.35 -19.25
C ARG A 348 -10.16 14.78 -18.01
N ALA A 349 -11.33 15.40 -18.17
CA ALA A 349 -12.19 15.75 -17.05
C ALA A 349 -12.70 14.49 -16.32
N GLN A 350 -13.16 13.47 -17.06
CA GLN A 350 -13.61 12.20 -16.47
C GLN A 350 -12.47 11.48 -15.73
N GLN A 351 -11.25 11.51 -16.26
CA GLN A 351 -10.09 10.94 -15.57
C GLN A 351 -9.79 11.68 -14.25
N ALA A 352 -9.87 13.02 -14.27
CA ALA A 352 -9.69 13.82 -13.06
C ALA A 352 -10.78 13.53 -12.00
N ASP A 353 -12.03 13.32 -12.43
CA ASP A 353 -13.13 12.93 -11.54
C ASP A 353 -12.90 11.52 -10.97
N ALA A 354 -12.46 10.56 -11.78
CA ALA A 354 -12.08 9.22 -11.32
C ALA A 354 -10.97 9.28 -10.27
N ASP A 355 -9.92 10.06 -10.51
CA ASP A 355 -8.80 10.23 -9.57
C ASP A 355 -9.26 10.87 -8.26
N LYS A 356 -10.14 11.88 -8.32
CA LYS A 356 -10.75 12.51 -7.14
C LYS A 356 -11.60 11.51 -6.35
N ASN A 357 -12.43 10.74 -7.03
CA ASN A 357 -13.27 9.72 -6.40
C ASN A 357 -12.42 8.60 -5.77
N ARG A 358 -11.32 8.17 -6.41
CA ARG A 358 -10.34 7.24 -5.83
C ARG A 358 -9.71 7.79 -4.55
N GLN A 359 -9.35 9.07 -4.52
CA GLN A 359 -8.82 9.73 -3.33
C GLN A 359 -9.87 9.78 -2.21
N GLU A 360 -11.11 10.08 -2.54
CA GLU A 360 -12.21 10.12 -1.56
C GLU A 360 -12.51 8.73 -1.00
N ILE A 361 -12.57 7.69 -1.83
CA ILE A 361 -12.70 6.29 -1.38
C ILE A 361 -11.53 5.93 -0.44
N THR A 362 -10.29 6.27 -0.83
CA THR A 362 -9.10 6.02 0.00
C THR A 362 -9.22 6.70 1.35
N ARG A 363 -9.71 7.94 1.39
CA ARG A 363 -9.97 8.70 2.63
C ARG A 363 -10.98 7.98 3.51
N ILE A 364 -12.10 7.53 2.94
CA ILE A 364 -13.15 6.80 3.64
C ILE A 364 -12.63 5.48 4.19
N LEU A 365 -11.88 4.70 3.39
CA LEU A 365 -11.27 3.43 3.81
C LEU A 365 -10.27 3.63 4.96
N ARG A 366 -9.49 4.71 4.94
CA ARG A 366 -8.60 5.04 6.06
C ARG A 366 -9.38 5.46 7.31
N GLN A 367 -10.45 6.23 7.16
CA GLN A 367 -11.31 6.61 8.28
C GLN A 367 -12.00 5.41 8.92
N SER A 368 -12.42 4.43 8.12
CA SER A 368 -13.04 3.20 8.62
C SER A 368 -12.14 2.40 9.56
N GLN A 369 -10.81 2.54 9.42
CA GLN A 369 -9.84 1.92 10.31
C GLN A 369 -9.84 2.51 11.73
N ASN A 370 -10.32 3.76 11.90
CA ASN A 370 -10.37 4.43 13.21
C ASN A 370 -11.48 3.89 14.11
N ASN A 371 -12.47 3.22 13.52
CA ASN A 371 -13.55 2.55 14.25
C ASN A 371 -13.63 1.11 13.75
N SER A 372 -12.71 0.28 14.21
CA SER A 372 -12.55 -1.08 13.73
C SER A 372 -12.31 -2.07 14.88
N GLU A 373 -12.54 -3.33 14.62
CA GLU A 373 -12.28 -4.42 15.56
C GLU A 373 -11.47 -5.53 14.90
N THR A 374 -10.61 -6.13 15.69
CA THR A 374 -9.94 -7.38 15.31
C THR A 374 -10.55 -8.53 16.09
N ILE A 375 -10.77 -9.65 15.42
CA ILE A 375 -11.36 -10.86 16.00
C ILE A 375 -10.40 -12.01 15.78
N CYS A 376 -10.02 -12.68 16.87
CA CYS A 376 -9.20 -13.88 16.83
C CYS A 376 -9.57 -14.85 17.96
N LYS A 377 -9.60 -16.13 17.70
CA LYS A 377 -9.91 -17.19 18.69
C LYS A 377 -11.19 -16.92 19.50
N GLY A 378 -12.21 -16.36 18.87
CA GLY A 378 -13.49 -16.02 19.50
C GLY A 378 -13.49 -14.74 20.34
N SER A 379 -12.40 -13.99 20.37
CA SER A 379 -12.28 -12.77 21.19
C SER A 379 -12.16 -11.53 20.29
N PRO A 380 -13.05 -10.53 20.43
CA PRO A 380 -12.95 -9.25 19.75
C PRO A 380 -12.01 -8.31 20.51
N THR A 381 -11.34 -7.41 19.80
CA THR A 381 -10.51 -6.34 20.34
C THR A 381 -10.74 -5.09 19.51
N SER A 382 -11.27 -4.03 20.11
CA SER A 382 -11.46 -2.73 19.45
C SER A 382 -10.09 -2.08 19.22
N VAL A 383 -9.87 -1.60 18.01
CA VAL A 383 -8.60 -0.98 17.59
C VAL A 383 -8.87 0.23 16.72
N ASN A 384 -7.92 1.14 16.66
CA ASN A 384 -7.91 2.20 15.66
C ASN A 384 -6.79 1.96 14.63
N GLY A 385 -6.83 2.69 13.52
CA GLY A 385 -5.92 2.46 12.39
C GLY A 385 -4.44 2.57 12.70
N GLU A 386 -4.04 3.27 13.75
CA GLU A 386 -2.63 3.40 14.16
C GLU A 386 -2.22 2.30 15.14
N THR A 387 -3.14 1.87 15.99
CA THR A 387 -2.85 0.95 17.10
C THR A 387 -3.07 -0.52 16.74
N TYR A 388 -3.71 -0.85 15.60
CA TYR A 388 -3.98 -2.25 15.27
C TYR A 388 -2.72 -3.12 15.19
N LYS A 389 -1.59 -2.56 14.73
CA LYS A 389 -0.31 -3.27 14.66
C LYS A 389 0.24 -3.58 16.05
N THR A 390 0.22 -2.58 16.95
CA THR A 390 0.83 -2.71 18.28
C THR A 390 -0.05 -3.45 19.27
N GLN A 391 -1.36 -3.23 19.24
CA GLN A 391 -2.29 -3.83 20.19
C GLN A 391 -2.81 -5.20 19.74
N ALA A 392 -3.32 -5.29 18.51
CA ALA A 392 -3.97 -6.50 18.05
C ALA A 392 -3.01 -7.45 17.33
N LEU A 393 -2.34 -7.00 16.28
CA LEU A 393 -1.49 -7.85 15.45
C LEU A 393 -0.28 -8.40 16.23
N LYS A 394 0.36 -7.55 17.04
CA LYS A 394 1.47 -7.98 17.90
C LYS A 394 1.00 -8.98 18.95
N SER A 395 -0.08 -8.68 19.68
CA SER A 395 -0.63 -9.59 20.69
C SER A 395 -1.04 -10.93 20.08
N PHE A 396 -1.67 -10.90 18.91
CA PHE A 396 -2.03 -12.12 18.20
C PHE A 396 -0.80 -12.92 17.74
N ALA A 397 0.23 -12.25 17.19
CA ALA A 397 1.47 -12.91 16.79
C ALA A 397 2.18 -13.55 17.99
N GLU A 398 2.22 -12.90 19.16
CA GLU A 398 2.77 -13.45 20.39
C GLU A 398 1.97 -14.68 20.87
N GLN A 399 0.65 -14.68 20.73
CA GLN A 399 -0.17 -15.86 21.04
C GLN A 399 0.02 -17.02 20.05
N VAL A 400 0.29 -16.73 18.78
CA VAL A 400 0.57 -17.75 17.74
C VAL A 400 1.96 -18.35 17.98
N TYR A 401 2.94 -17.53 18.36
CA TYR A 401 4.33 -17.93 18.60
C TYR A 401 4.67 -18.04 20.10
N ASN A 402 3.74 -18.54 20.91
CA ASN A 402 3.83 -18.58 22.37
C ASN A 402 4.99 -19.44 22.90
N LYS A 403 5.54 -20.36 22.09
CA LYS A 403 6.71 -21.18 22.44
C LYS A 403 8.03 -20.63 21.89
N TYR A 404 7.99 -19.53 21.11
CA TYR A 404 9.21 -18.88 20.62
C TYR A 404 10.16 -18.44 21.75
N PRO A 405 9.68 -17.92 22.91
CA PRO A 405 10.57 -17.50 23.99
C PRO A 405 11.46 -18.59 24.55
N LEU A 406 11.11 -19.87 24.36
CA LEU A 406 11.94 -20.99 24.84
C LEU A 406 13.33 -21.04 24.16
N ALA A 407 13.47 -20.48 22.96
CA ALA A 407 14.74 -20.30 22.25
C ALA A 407 14.69 -19.04 21.37
N SER A 408 14.48 -17.88 22.00
CA SER A 408 14.14 -16.61 21.36
C SER A 408 15.27 -15.92 20.59
N ARG A 409 16.50 -16.45 20.61
CA ARG A 409 17.62 -15.89 19.85
C ARG A 409 17.84 -16.69 18.57
N SER A 410 17.90 -15.99 17.44
CA SER A 410 18.28 -16.61 16.16
C SER A 410 19.79 -16.81 16.13
N MET A 411 20.22 -18.06 16.04
CA MET A 411 21.63 -18.40 15.86
C MET A 411 22.05 -18.17 14.42
N SER A 412 23.29 -17.74 14.22
CA SER A 412 23.91 -17.76 12.90
C SER A 412 24.62 -19.10 12.65
N ALA A 413 24.82 -19.44 11.39
CA ALA A 413 25.54 -20.65 11.02
C ALA A 413 26.98 -20.69 11.60
N SER A 414 27.64 -19.52 11.74
CA SER A 414 28.98 -19.40 12.35
C SER A 414 28.98 -19.80 13.83
N VAL A 415 28.00 -19.29 14.61
CA VAL A 415 27.88 -19.62 16.05
C VAL A 415 27.70 -21.13 16.24
N VAL A 416 26.91 -21.79 15.38
CA VAL A 416 26.75 -23.26 15.47
C VAL A 416 28.05 -23.98 15.07
N SER A 417 28.75 -23.51 14.05
CA SER A 417 30.04 -24.09 13.65
C SER A 417 31.10 -23.94 14.73
N ASP A 418 31.14 -22.77 15.38
CA ASP A 418 32.04 -22.50 16.48
C ASP A 418 31.72 -23.41 17.68
N LEU A 419 30.42 -23.57 18.06
CA LEU A 419 29.99 -24.52 19.08
C LEU A 419 30.42 -25.97 18.78
N LEU A 420 30.29 -26.38 17.52
CA LEU A 420 30.68 -27.71 17.06
C LEU A 420 32.22 -27.94 17.14
N ALA A 421 33.01 -26.88 17.02
CA ALA A 421 34.47 -26.95 17.15
C ALA A 421 34.96 -27.04 18.60
N TYR A 422 34.15 -26.62 19.57
CA TYR A 422 34.51 -26.68 21.00
C TYR A 422 34.32 -28.08 21.55
N GLU A 423 35.42 -28.72 21.94
CA GLU A 423 35.38 -30.00 22.67
C GLU A 423 35.17 -29.80 24.18
N ASP A 424 35.72 -28.73 24.75
CA ASP A 424 35.68 -28.42 26.19
C ASP A 424 34.59 -27.40 26.53
N SER A 425 33.48 -27.86 27.09
CA SER A 425 32.36 -27.02 27.46
C SER A 425 32.61 -26.08 28.63
N THR A 426 33.66 -26.32 29.44
CA THR A 426 34.04 -25.44 30.58
C THR A 426 34.67 -24.12 30.13
N LYS A 427 35.12 -24.06 28.89
CA LYS A 427 35.73 -22.87 28.26
C LYS A 427 34.85 -22.24 27.19
N LEU A 428 33.57 -22.58 27.19
CA LEU A 428 32.64 -22.06 26.17
C LEU A 428 32.44 -20.55 26.40
N PRO A 429 32.74 -19.69 25.40
CA PRO A 429 32.49 -18.28 25.52
C PRO A 429 30.98 -17.98 25.70
N GLU A 430 30.65 -16.91 26.40
CA GLU A 430 29.26 -16.50 26.63
C GLU A 430 28.51 -16.28 25.28
N SER A 431 29.21 -15.81 24.26
CA SER A 431 28.68 -15.65 22.91
C SER A 431 28.17 -16.97 22.28
N LEU A 432 28.71 -18.11 22.69
CA LEU A 432 28.30 -19.44 22.26
C LEU A 432 27.31 -20.12 23.23
N ASN A 433 26.93 -19.45 24.31
CA ASN A 433 25.93 -19.91 25.29
C ASN A 433 24.78 -18.89 25.48
N PRO A 434 24.13 -18.43 24.40
CA PRO A 434 23.18 -17.34 24.48
C PRO A 434 21.88 -17.67 25.21
N PHE A 435 21.61 -18.94 25.48
CA PHE A 435 20.44 -19.42 26.24
C PHE A 435 20.76 -19.77 27.68
N GLY A 436 22.01 -19.65 28.11
CA GLY A 436 22.41 -20.04 29.47
C GLY A 436 22.28 -21.54 29.76
N ILE A 437 22.24 -22.38 28.71
CA ILE A 437 22.05 -23.84 28.85
C ILE A 437 23.31 -24.52 29.41
N VAL A 438 24.48 -23.95 29.18
CA VAL A 438 25.74 -24.44 29.69
C VAL A 438 26.09 -23.64 30.92
N GLY A 439 26.18 -24.29 32.08
CA GLY A 439 26.58 -23.66 33.35
C GLY A 439 28.06 -23.28 33.38
N ASP A 440 28.47 -22.46 34.36
CA ASP A 440 29.86 -22.00 34.53
C ASP A 440 30.87 -23.15 34.73
N ASN A 441 30.39 -24.28 35.22
CA ASN A 441 31.15 -25.52 35.34
C ASN A 441 31.20 -26.35 34.05
N GLY A 442 30.61 -25.89 32.96
CA GLY A 442 30.53 -26.56 31.67
C GLY A 442 29.47 -27.67 31.60
N VAL A 443 28.67 -27.86 32.65
CA VAL A 443 27.58 -28.84 32.65
C VAL A 443 26.40 -28.31 31.80
N ILE A 444 25.87 -29.14 30.91
CA ILE A 444 24.71 -28.81 30.09
C ILE A 444 23.45 -29.12 30.87
N GLU A 445 22.56 -28.13 31.03
CA GLU A 445 21.29 -28.26 31.71
C GLU A 445 20.30 -29.08 30.86
N THR A 446 20.14 -30.34 31.20
CA THR A 446 19.29 -31.30 30.46
C THR A 446 17.78 -31.06 30.65
N GLY A 447 17.41 -30.25 31.66
CA GLY A 447 16.02 -29.87 31.99
C GLY A 447 15.52 -28.63 31.26
N HIS A 448 16.31 -28.00 30.38
CA HIS A 448 15.90 -26.81 29.64
C HIS A 448 14.62 -27.06 28.84
N ALA A 449 13.68 -26.10 28.91
CA ALA A 449 12.35 -26.24 28.29
C ALA A 449 12.39 -26.49 26.77
N ALA A 450 13.33 -25.87 26.05
CA ALA A 450 13.49 -26.15 24.61
C ALA A 450 13.92 -27.61 24.34
N PHE A 451 14.72 -28.21 25.21
CA PHE A 451 15.08 -29.62 25.09
C PHE A 451 13.90 -30.53 25.36
N ALA A 452 13.03 -30.18 26.32
CA ALA A 452 11.82 -30.94 26.58
C ALA A 452 10.93 -31.04 25.33
N GLU A 453 10.68 -29.90 24.66
CA GLU A 453 9.89 -29.89 23.43
C GLU A 453 10.51 -30.74 22.31
N ILE A 454 11.85 -30.67 22.13
CA ILE A 454 12.55 -31.48 21.12
C ILE A 454 12.51 -32.97 21.48
N LYS A 455 12.67 -33.33 22.77
CA LYS A 455 12.56 -34.73 23.26
C LYS A 455 11.16 -35.28 22.99
N ASP A 456 10.13 -34.52 23.34
CA ASP A 456 8.73 -34.95 23.12
C ASP A 456 8.41 -35.15 21.63
N TYR A 457 8.95 -34.30 20.76
CA TYR A 457 8.81 -34.46 19.31
C TYR A 457 9.51 -35.74 18.83
N ILE A 458 10.76 -35.99 19.24
CA ILE A 458 11.52 -37.17 18.86
C ILE A 458 10.85 -38.45 19.42
N ALA A 459 10.35 -38.43 20.65
CA ALA A 459 9.65 -39.55 21.24
C ALA A 459 8.34 -39.91 20.52
N SER A 460 7.67 -38.91 20.00
CA SER A 460 6.40 -39.09 19.28
C SER A 460 6.58 -39.49 17.80
N ASN A 461 7.81 -39.41 17.25
CA ASN A 461 8.11 -39.67 15.83
C ASN A 461 9.30 -40.63 15.73
N ASN A 462 9.01 -41.92 15.58
CA ASN A 462 10.02 -43.00 15.58
C ASN A 462 11.14 -42.86 14.52
N ASP A 463 10.89 -42.16 13.42
CA ASP A 463 11.85 -41.91 12.32
C ASP A 463 12.16 -40.41 12.15
N ALA A 464 12.21 -39.66 13.25
CA ALA A 464 12.50 -38.22 13.21
C ALA A 464 13.85 -37.98 12.54
N ASN A 465 13.89 -37.01 11.60
CA ASN A 465 15.12 -36.53 11.01
C ASN A 465 15.27 -35.01 11.20
N GLY A 466 16.49 -34.51 10.96
CA GLY A 466 16.82 -33.12 11.16
C GLY A 466 15.99 -32.16 10.29
N GLY A 467 15.56 -32.59 9.09
CA GLY A 467 14.70 -31.82 8.20
C GLY A 467 13.28 -31.67 8.77
N GLN A 468 12.64 -32.78 9.15
CA GLN A 468 11.32 -32.79 9.76
C GLN A 468 11.30 -32.01 11.07
N LEU A 469 12.35 -32.16 11.89
CA LEU A 469 12.52 -31.38 13.13
C LEU A 469 12.62 -29.88 12.83
N SER A 470 13.44 -29.49 11.85
CA SER A 470 13.59 -28.11 11.44
C SER A 470 12.29 -27.52 10.93
N ASP A 471 11.55 -28.26 10.12
CA ASP A 471 10.26 -27.80 9.58
C ASP A 471 9.21 -27.65 10.68
N HIS A 472 9.16 -28.56 11.66
CA HIS A 472 8.23 -28.47 12.77
C HIS A 472 8.50 -27.24 13.64
N PHE A 473 9.74 -27.06 14.09
CA PHE A 473 10.09 -26.00 15.04
C PHE A 473 10.28 -24.63 14.36
N SER A 474 10.34 -24.56 13.03
CA SER A 474 10.35 -23.29 12.30
C SER A 474 8.94 -22.70 12.09
N ARG A 475 7.89 -23.52 12.24
CA ARG A 475 6.49 -23.10 12.03
C ARG A 475 5.88 -22.44 13.28
N ALA A 476 4.62 -22.05 13.16
CA ALA A 476 3.83 -21.48 14.24
C ALA A 476 3.90 -22.29 15.53
N GLN A 477 3.80 -21.62 16.63
CA GLN A 477 4.10 -21.86 18.03
C GLN A 477 5.58 -21.63 18.37
N TYR A 478 6.53 -22.17 17.62
CA TYR A 478 7.97 -22.05 17.90
C TYR A 478 8.63 -20.94 17.09
N GLY A 479 8.63 -21.03 15.76
CA GLY A 479 9.25 -20.05 14.89
C GLY A 479 10.76 -19.93 15.03
N TRP A 480 11.44 -20.97 15.54
CA TRP A 480 12.90 -20.99 15.71
C TRP A 480 13.62 -21.07 14.38
N SER A 481 14.79 -20.45 14.28
CA SER A 481 15.61 -20.56 13.07
C SER A 481 16.19 -21.98 12.95
N LYS A 482 16.44 -22.42 11.71
CA LYS A 482 17.06 -23.74 11.46
C LYS A 482 18.40 -23.88 12.18
N ASP A 483 19.18 -22.81 12.25
CA ASP A 483 20.45 -22.80 12.97
C ASP A 483 20.26 -22.86 14.48
N THR A 484 19.20 -22.23 15.05
CA THR A 484 18.84 -22.38 16.47
C THR A 484 18.49 -23.83 16.80
N ILE A 485 17.69 -24.49 15.95
CA ILE A 485 17.32 -25.90 16.13
C ILE A 485 18.56 -26.80 16.07
N ARG A 486 19.43 -26.60 15.09
CA ARG A 486 20.71 -27.32 14.94
C ARG A 486 21.63 -27.10 16.14
N TYR A 487 21.68 -25.86 16.67
CA TYR A 487 22.40 -25.52 17.90
C TYR A 487 21.92 -26.31 19.09
N LEU A 488 20.60 -26.35 19.34
CA LEU A 488 19.98 -27.08 20.43
C LEU A 488 20.26 -28.59 20.34
N VAL A 489 20.11 -29.17 19.14
CA VAL A 489 20.38 -30.58 18.88
C VAL A 489 21.88 -30.91 19.11
N ALA A 490 22.79 -30.01 18.73
CA ALA A 490 24.21 -30.18 19.01
C ALA A 490 24.51 -30.21 20.52
N LEU A 491 23.87 -29.34 21.31
CA LEU A 491 23.98 -29.38 22.79
C LEU A 491 23.35 -30.64 23.37
N MET A 492 22.21 -31.10 22.83
CA MET A 492 21.58 -32.34 23.27
C MET A 492 22.46 -33.57 23.01
N LEU A 493 23.18 -33.59 21.86
CA LEU A 493 24.16 -34.65 21.58
C LEU A 493 25.37 -34.54 22.51
N LYS A 494 25.89 -33.33 22.78
CA LYS A 494 26.96 -33.12 23.77
C LYS A 494 26.57 -33.58 25.17
N ALA A 495 25.30 -33.39 25.54
CA ALA A 495 24.75 -33.85 26.82
C ALA A 495 24.41 -35.35 26.83
N GLY A 496 24.56 -36.07 25.72
CA GLY A 496 24.24 -37.49 25.61
C GLY A 496 22.73 -37.81 25.60
N ILE A 497 21.85 -36.81 25.41
CA ILE A 497 20.40 -36.97 25.46
C ILE A 497 19.86 -37.69 24.22
N ILE A 498 20.50 -37.48 23.07
CA ILE A 498 20.07 -37.99 21.79
C ILE A 498 21.17 -38.80 21.09
N VAL A 499 20.72 -39.66 20.19
CA VAL A 499 21.58 -40.37 19.23
C VAL A 499 21.36 -39.78 17.86
N VAL A 500 22.44 -39.42 17.17
CA VAL A 500 22.43 -38.93 15.80
C VAL A 500 22.91 -39.99 14.83
N ARG A 501 22.19 -40.29 13.77
CA ARG A 501 22.53 -41.26 12.75
C ARG A 501 22.82 -40.60 11.42
N SER A 502 23.96 -40.92 10.80
CA SER A 502 24.35 -40.47 9.46
C SER A 502 24.67 -41.71 8.59
N GLY A 503 23.71 -42.13 7.77
CA GLY A 503 23.82 -43.40 7.03
C GLY A 503 23.94 -44.58 7.98
N ALA A 504 24.98 -45.38 7.84
CA ALA A 504 25.29 -46.52 8.69
C ALA A 504 25.93 -46.14 10.05
N GLN A 505 26.41 -44.90 10.22
CA GLN A 505 27.06 -44.46 11.46
C GLN A 505 26.05 -43.93 12.46
N SER A 506 26.25 -44.30 13.73
CA SER A 506 25.45 -43.85 14.87
C SER A 506 26.34 -43.18 15.92
N PHE A 507 25.99 -41.96 16.30
CA PHE A 507 26.71 -41.16 17.27
C PHE A 507 25.90 -41.04 18.57
N LYS A 508 26.26 -41.77 19.59
CA LYS A 508 25.67 -41.64 20.94
C LYS A 508 26.33 -40.52 21.76
N MET A 509 27.52 -40.10 21.33
CA MET A 509 28.32 -39.07 21.97
C MET A 509 28.84 -38.09 20.93
N PHE A 510 29.16 -36.88 21.39
CA PHE A 510 29.73 -35.85 20.51
C PHE A 510 31.17 -36.24 20.09
N THR A 511 31.38 -36.35 18.79
CA THR A 511 32.66 -36.66 18.18
C THR A 511 32.94 -35.70 17.01
N LYS A 512 34.17 -35.62 16.50
CA LYS A 512 34.49 -34.83 15.33
C LYS A 512 33.68 -35.22 14.09
N ASN A 513 33.42 -36.51 13.93
CA ASN A 513 32.59 -37.02 12.80
C ASN A 513 31.12 -36.60 13.00
N ALA A 514 30.59 -36.58 14.22
CA ALA A 514 29.26 -36.07 14.50
C ALA A 514 29.17 -34.56 14.24
N ALA A 515 30.21 -33.80 14.60
CA ALA A 515 30.29 -32.37 14.32
C ALA A 515 30.29 -32.09 12.79
N GLU A 516 31.06 -32.86 12.02
CA GLU A 516 31.11 -32.75 10.56
C GLU A 516 29.74 -33.09 9.93
N ALA A 517 29.05 -34.11 10.44
CA ALA A 517 27.69 -34.46 9.99
C ALA A 517 26.67 -33.34 10.24
N MET A 518 26.90 -32.51 11.26
CA MET A 518 26.02 -31.40 11.68
C MET A 518 26.49 -30.02 11.20
N LYS A 519 27.51 -29.93 10.33
CA LYS A 519 28.19 -28.65 9.98
C LYS A 519 27.29 -27.59 9.32
N ASN A 520 26.28 -28.01 8.59
CA ASN A 520 25.33 -27.09 7.93
C ASN A 520 23.89 -27.66 7.94
N ASN A 521 22.92 -26.82 7.57
CA ASN A 521 21.51 -27.20 7.59
C ASN A 521 21.16 -28.30 6.57
N THR A 522 21.87 -28.37 5.44
CA THR A 522 21.65 -29.41 4.42
C THR A 522 22.09 -30.76 4.94
N SER A 523 23.29 -30.88 5.49
CA SER A 523 23.78 -32.11 6.10
C SER A 523 22.91 -32.52 7.28
N PHE A 524 22.57 -31.56 8.14
CA PHE A 524 21.70 -31.77 9.31
C PHE A 524 20.32 -32.34 8.93
N SER A 525 19.73 -31.87 7.84
CA SER A 525 18.38 -32.28 7.42
C SER A 525 18.27 -33.80 7.15
N HIS A 526 19.35 -34.47 6.79
CA HIS A 526 19.41 -35.89 6.48
C HIS A 526 19.74 -36.78 7.69
N LEU A 527 20.05 -36.20 8.85
CA LEU A 527 20.41 -36.95 10.04
C LEU A 527 19.19 -37.58 10.71
N GLY A 528 19.23 -38.87 10.95
CA GLY A 528 18.24 -39.52 11.82
C GLY A 528 18.48 -39.15 13.28
N LEU A 529 17.41 -38.94 14.03
CA LEU A 529 17.41 -38.51 15.43
C LEU A 529 16.60 -39.48 16.28
N SER A 530 17.15 -39.96 17.38
CA SER A 530 16.45 -40.79 18.34
C SER A 530 16.88 -40.40 19.76
N LEU A 531 16.04 -40.68 20.75
CA LEU A 531 16.43 -40.52 22.15
C LEU A 531 17.48 -41.57 22.51
N ASN A 532 18.45 -41.15 23.28
CA ASN A 532 19.39 -42.07 23.88
C ASN A 532 18.72 -42.76 25.07
N THR A 533 18.44 -44.07 24.95
CA THR A 533 17.80 -44.87 26.00
C THR A 533 18.81 -45.50 26.94
N ASP A 534 20.11 -45.42 26.62
CA ASP A 534 21.15 -45.92 27.49
C ASP A 534 21.22 -45.08 28.78
N ALA A 535 21.68 -45.68 29.87
CA ALA A 535 21.73 -45.00 31.17
C ALA A 535 22.48 -43.66 31.09
N HIS A 536 21.74 -42.57 31.26
CA HIS A 536 22.36 -41.24 31.26
C HIS A 536 23.02 -40.99 32.61
N LEU A 537 24.30 -40.64 32.59
CA LEU A 537 24.94 -40.06 33.77
C LEU A 537 24.19 -38.78 34.14
N LYS A 538 23.64 -38.73 35.34
CA LYS A 538 23.06 -37.49 35.87
C LYS A 538 24.15 -36.42 36.00
N PRO A 539 23.83 -35.13 35.93
CA PRO A 539 24.83 -34.08 36.15
C PRO A 539 25.69 -34.28 37.40
N ALA A 540 25.08 -34.77 38.48
CA ALA A 540 25.80 -35.12 39.70
C ALA A 540 26.80 -36.28 39.52
N GLU A 541 26.44 -37.30 38.76
CA GLU A 541 27.31 -38.46 38.45
C GLU A 541 28.47 -38.05 37.54
N MET A 542 28.22 -37.19 36.54
CA MET A 542 29.27 -36.59 35.70
C MET A 542 30.28 -35.77 36.51
N MET A 543 29.79 -34.95 37.44
CA MET A 543 30.66 -34.16 38.33
C MET A 543 31.47 -35.09 39.26
N MET A 544 30.85 -36.13 39.76
CA MET A 544 31.53 -37.12 40.59
C MET A 544 32.63 -37.86 39.82
N ALA A 545 32.33 -38.31 38.61
CA ALA A 545 33.29 -38.93 37.69
C ALA A 545 34.48 -37.99 37.36
N MET A 546 34.18 -36.73 37.10
CA MET A 546 35.23 -35.71 36.87
C MET A 546 36.09 -35.49 38.08
N THR A 547 35.49 -35.36 39.25
CA THR A 547 36.23 -35.17 40.52
C THR A 547 37.14 -36.35 40.76
N THR A 548 36.61 -37.56 40.62
CA THR A 548 37.41 -38.81 40.76
C THR A 548 38.56 -38.87 39.75
N LEU A 549 38.31 -38.58 38.47
CA LEU A 549 39.34 -38.58 37.45
C LEU A 549 40.40 -37.48 37.70
N LYS A 550 40.01 -36.30 38.18
CA LYS A 550 40.94 -35.23 38.54
C LYS A 550 41.78 -35.58 39.78
N GLU A 551 41.19 -36.12 40.81
CA GLU A 551 41.89 -36.53 42.02
C GLU A 551 42.88 -37.66 41.79
N LEU A 552 42.50 -38.65 40.99
CA LEU A 552 43.33 -39.83 40.73
C LEU A 552 44.38 -39.61 39.67
N TYR A 553 44.13 -38.80 38.65
CA TYR A 553 44.96 -38.73 37.46
C TYR A 553 45.30 -37.30 37.00
N ASN A 554 44.68 -36.29 37.55
CA ASN A 554 44.85 -34.87 37.20
C ASN A 554 44.96 -34.60 35.67
N PRO A 555 44.04 -35.09 34.86
CA PRO A 555 44.12 -34.98 33.40
C PRO A 555 43.90 -33.55 32.96
N GLN A 556 44.65 -33.13 31.90
CA GLN A 556 44.41 -31.85 31.23
C GLN A 556 43.26 -31.98 30.24
N GLY A 557 42.41 -30.95 30.15
CA GLY A 557 41.33 -30.86 29.13
C GLY A 557 40.09 -31.72 29.44
N LEU A 558 39.86 -32.13 30.69
CA LEU A 558 38.64 -32.85 31.06
C LEU A 558 37.48 -31.91 31.24
N SER A 559 36.41 -32.09 30.45
CA SER A 559 35.17 -31.33 30.53
C SER A 559 33.96 -32.19 30.97
N PRO A 560 32.92 -31.57 31.59
CA PRO A 560 31.76 -32.28 32.15
C PRO A 560 30.74 -32.66 31.07
N ILE A 561 31.20 -33.30 30.00
CA ILE A 561 30.37 -33.91 28.99
C ILE A 561 30.68 -35.39 28.85
N PRO A 562 29.67 -36.25 28.63
CA PRO A 562 29.88 -37.69 28.56
C PRO A 562 31.03 -38.13 27.66
N ALA A 563 31.14 -37.53 26.46
CA ALA A 563 32.21 -37.85 25.50
C ALA A 563 33.61 -37.52 26.00
N SER A 564 33.78 -36.43 26.76
CA SER A 564 35.09 -36.05 27.35
C SER A 564 35.51 -37.01 28.47
N ILE A 565 34.53 -37.38 29.31
CA ILE A 565 34.74 -38.33 30.41
C ILE A 565 35.09 -39.71 29.85
N ALA A 566 34.31 -40.21 28.88
CA ALA A 566 34.53 -41.51 28.25
C ALA A 566 35.89 -41.58 27.53
N LYS A 567 36.25 -40.57 26.74
CA LYS A 567 37.56 -40.48 26.06
C LYS A 567 38.75 -40.49 27.03
N MET A 568 38.60 -39.77 28.14
CA MET A 568 39.63 -39.74 29.18
C MET A 568 39.72 -41.05 29.94
N SER A 569 38.59 -41.67 30.31
CA SER A 569 38.53 -42.98 30.94
C SER A 569 39.19 -44.06 30.08
N LEU A 570 38.87 -44.08 28.77
CA LEU A 570 39.45 -45.00 27.77
C LEU A 570 40.96 -44.82 27.67
N LYS A 571 41.41 -43.56 27.57
CA LYS A 571 42.86 -43.25 27.54
C LYS A 571 43.60 -43.76 28.77
N ILE A 572 43.03 -43.50 29.97
CA ILE A 572 43.63 -43.92 31.25
C ILE A 572 43.61 -45.45 31.34
N ALA A 573 42.48 -46.09 31.02
CA ALA A 573 42.35 -47.55 31.06
C ALA A 573 43.37 -48.23 30.12
N THR A 574 43.52 -47.75 28.89
CA THR A 574 44.47 -48.25 27.92
C THR A 574 45.92 -48.11 28.42
N GLN A 575 46.28 -46.95 28.99
CA GLN A 575 47.62 -46.70 29.53
C GLN A 575 47.95 -47.56 30.74
N ARG A 576 46.95 -47.88 31.55
CA ARG A 576 47.16 -48.63 32.80
C ARG A 576 47.05 -50.13 32.66
N ARG A 577 46.31 -50.61 31.64
CA ARG A 577 46.04 -52.04 31.44
C ARG A 577 47.31 -52.89 31.50
N THR A 578 48.32 -52.59 30.68
CA THR A 578 49.56 -53.37 30.63
C THR A 578 50.29 -53.45 31.96
N LYS A 579 50.31 -52.35 32.72
CA LYS A 579 50.95 -52.33 34.04
C LYS A 579 50.19 -53.14 35.06
N VAL A 580 48.87 -53.10 35.08
CA VAL A 580 48.01 -53.85 36.01
C VAL A 580 48.00 -55.33 35.71
N GLU A 581 48.07 -55.69 34.38
CA GLU A 581 48.25 -57.09 33.95
C GLU A 581 49.57 -57.66 34.39
N GLN A 582 50.67 -56.89 34.21
CA GLN A 582 52.02 -57.32 34.74
C GLN A 582 52.00 -57.46 36.23
N LEU A 583 51.32 -56.59 36.97
CA LEU A 583 51.15 -56.68 38.40
C LEU A 583 50.34 -57.92 38.82
N LYS A 584 49.28 -58.25 38.07
CA LYS A 584 48.48 -59.46 38.28
C LYS A 584 49.36 -60.69 38.12
N ASP A 585 50.11 -60.81 37.03
CA ASP A 585 51.02 -61.95 36.82
C ASP A 585 52.06 -62.07 37.92
N THR A 586 52.56 -60.95 38.43
CA THR A 586 53.52 -60.95 39.59
C THR A 586 52.88 -61.45 40.87
N PHE A 587 51.66 -60.99 41.19
CA PHE A 587 50.88 -61.41 42.33
C PHE A 587 50.53 -62.90 42.29
N GLU A 588 50.17 -63.39 41.09
CA GLU A 588 49.87 -64.81 40.90
C GLU A 588 51.13 -65.70 41.05
N LYS A 589 52.26 -65.30 40.47
CA LYS A 589 53.53 -66.04 40.52
C LYS A 589 54.06 -66.10 41.97
N LEU A 590 53.93 -65.00 42.71
CA LEU A 590 54.45 -64.91 44.07
C LEU A 590 53.39 -65.34 45.11
N LYS A 591 52.21 -65.78 44.72
CA LYS A 591 51.08 -66.15 45.59
C LYS A 591 50.75 -65.07 46.61
N MET A 592 50.80 -63.82 46.28
CA MET A 592 50.58 -62.69 47.20
C MET A 592 49.10 -62.50 47.55
N ALA A 593 48.89 -62.06 48.80
CA ALA A 593 47.52 -61.61 49.19
C ALA A 593 47.09 -60.41 48.33
N GLY A 594 45.81 -60.43 47.91
CA GLY A 594 45.26 -59.35 47.06
C GLY A 594 45.20 -59.68 45.52
N THR A 595 45.58 -60.88 45.14
CA THR A 595 45.49 -61.34 43.71
C THR A 595 44.08 -61.14 43.12
N SER A 596 43.03 -61.40 43.93
CA SER A 596 41.61 -61.19 43.49
C SER A 596 41.31 -59.72 43.22
N THR A 597 41.83 -58.79 44.02
CA THR A 597 41.65 -57.35 43.83
C THR A 597 42.30 -56.85 42.55
N VAL A 598 43.53 -57.33 42.28
CA VAL A 598 44.26 -56.98 41.08
C VAL A 598 43.56 -57.55 39.84
N SER A 599 43.07 -58.80 39.92
CA SER A 599 42.26 -59.43 38.85
C SER A 599 40.97 -58.68 38.60
N GLN A 600 40.28 -58.21 39.63
CA GLN A 600 39.09 -57.34 39.45
C GLN A 600 39.42 -56.01 38.76
N ALA A 601 40.57 -55.38 39.15
CA ALA A 601 41.03 -54.16 38.51
C ALA A 601 41.33 -54.37 37.01
N VAL A 602 41.96 -55.49 36.63
CA VAL A 602 42.11 -55.82 35.18
C VAL A 602 40.78 -55.94 34.47
N ASN A 603 39.81 -56.64 35.08
CA ASN A 603 38.48 -56.82 34.48
C ASN A 603 37.73 -55.49 34.31
N TYR A 604 37.86 -54.56 35.27
CA TYR A 604 37.27 -53.21 35.11
C TYR A 604 37.95 -52.41 33.99
N LEU A 605 39.29 -52.47 33.88
CA LEU A 605 39.98 -51.80 32.81
C LEU A 605 39.62 -52.38 31.41
N VAL A 606 39.47 -53.72 31.33
CA VAL A 606 39.01 -54.37 30.09
C VAL A 606 37.60 -53.93 29.72
N LYS A 607 36.66 -53.89 30.68
CA LYS A 607 35.33 -53.39 30.44
C LYS A 607 35.28 -51.96 29.93
N ILE A 608 36.08 -51.05 30.53
CA ILE A 608 36.15 -49.64 30.07
C ILE A 608 36.68 -49.56 28.63
N ILE A 609 37.62 -50.45 28.28
CA ILE A 609 38.19 -50.47 26.91
C ILE A 609 37.21 -51.05 25.92
N GLU A 610 36.53 -52.14 26.26
CA GLU A 610 35.54 -52.83 25.39
C GLU A 610 34.27 -51.95 25.16
N SER A 611 33.87 -51.18 26.18
CA SER A 611 32.76 -50.23 26.05
C SER A 611 33.17 -48.88 25.41
N GLU A 612 34.40 -48.72 25.00
CA GLU A 612 34.98 -47.45 24.51
C GLU A 612 34.76 -46.30 25.50
N GLY A 613 34.65 -46.64 26.80
CA GLY A 613 34.37 -45.70 27.86
C GLY A 613 32.91 -45.23 27.97
N ALA A 614 31.99 -45.89 27.27
CA ALA A 614 30.57 -45.51 27.23
C ALA A 614 29.75 -46.10 28.41
N GLU A 615 30.23 -47.14 29.09
CA GLU A 615 29.60 -47.74 30.29
C GLU A 615 30.23 -47.29 31.59
#